data_f2121ab7faadc5cf8ff108fbee67508a
#
_entry.id   f2121ab7faadc5cf8ff108fbee67508a
#
_cell.length_a   1.000
_cell.length_b   1.000
_cell.length_c   1.000
_cell.angle_alpha   90.00
_cell.angle_beta   90.00
_cell.angle_gamma   90.00
#
_symmetry.space_group_name_H-M   'P 1'
#
loop_
_entity.id
_entity.type
_entity.pdbx_description
1 polymer ?
#
loop_
_entity_poly.entity_id
_entity_poly.type
_entity_poly.pdbx_seq_one_letter_code
_entity_poly.pdbx_strand_id
1 'polypeptide(L)'
;MAVSGRELFSSLDTFEIMLYRSIVGIFLVLSFGKYFNTLNQIRIEKLTLHFIRNISHFGGQNFWFYAIALIPFSQLFAFEFSTPLFIVFLAPIFLGELLTKEKLFAAAIGFIGIILVARPDLNVVSWVLVAAFLLPICFAATAIATKLLTRT
;
A
#
# COMPACT_ATOMS: atom_id res chain seq x y z
N MET A 1 -0.69 -13.10 -6.23
CA MET A 1 0.26 -11.98 -6.40
C MET A 1 1.59 -12.22 -5.66
N ALA A 2 1.61 -12.55 -4.37
CA ALA A 2 2.86 -12.69 -3.62
C ALA A 2 3.77 -13.80 -4.15
N VAL A 3 3.23 -14.99 -4.42
CA VAL A 3 4.01 -16.13 -4.97
C VAL A 3 4.54 -15.79 -6.36
N SER A 4 3.65 -15.33 -7.25
CA SER A 4 4.05 -14.93 -8.61
C SER A 4 5.06 -13.77 -8.62
N GLY A 5 4.94 -12.82 -7.68
CA GLY A 5 5.89 -11.72 -7.53
C GLY A 5 7.28 -12.22 -7.13
N ARG A 6 7.37 -13.18 -6.20
CA ARG A 6 8.65 -13.77 -5.78
C ARG A 6 9.30 -14.59 -6.89
N GLU A 7 8.53 -15.34 -7.67
CA GLU A 7 9.05 -16.11 -8.82
C GLU A 7 9.57 -15.19 -9.92
N LEU A 8 8.81 -14.14 -10.26
CA LEU A 8 9.21 -13.17 -11.28
C LEU A 8 10.45 -12.35 -10.88
N PHE A 9 10.67 -12.14 -9.58
CA PHE A 9 11.84 -11.41 -9.10
C PHE A 9 13.17 -12.11 -9.41
N SER A 10 13.15 -13.41 -9.69
CA SER A 10 14.33 -14.16 -10.13
C SER A 10 14.75 -13.83 -11.58
N SER A 11 13.85 -13.29 -12.40
CA SER A 11 14.06 -13.05 -13.82
C SER A 11 13.85 -11.60 -14.27
N LEU A 12 13.10 -10.80 -13.49
CA LEU A 12 12.75 -9.41 -13.82
C LEU A 12 13.03 -8.50 -12.62
N ASP A 13 13.46 -7.27 -12.91
CA ASP A 13 13.60 -6.25 -11.88
C ASP A 13 12.23 -5.71 -11.42
N THR A 14 12.21 -5.18 -10.20
CA THR A 14 10.99 -4.59 -9.60
C THR A 14 10.31 -3.57 -10.52
N PHE A 15 11.12 -2.72 -11.17
CA PHE A 15 10.61 -1.69 -12.08
C PHE A 15 9.99 -2.29 -13.34
N GLU A 16 10.56 -3.35 -13.89
CA GLU A 16 10.03 -4.06 -15.06
C GLU A 16 8.68 -4.70 -14.74
N ILE A 17 8.57 -5.39 -13.60
CA ILE A 17 7.31 -5.98 -13.14
C ILE A 17 6.22 -4.90 -13.00
N MET A 18 6.56 -3.76 -12.40
CA MET A 18 5.63 -2.64 -12.23
C MET A 18 5.24 -2.00 -13.56
N LEU A 19 6.18 -1.90 -14.52
CA LEU A 19 5.93 -1.36 -15.85
C LEU A 19 4.93 -2.25 -16.61
N TYR A 20 5.21 -3.55 -16.72
CA TYR A 20 4.32 -4.48 -17.43
C TYR A 20 2.93 -4.53 -16.83
N ARG A 21 2.84 -4.56 -15.50
CA ARG A 21 1.58 -4.50 -14.78
C ARG A 21 0.81 -3.22 -15.09
N SER A 22 1.50 -2.07 -15.15
CA SER A 22 0.87 -0.78 -15.44
C SER A 22 0.37 -0.71 -16.87
N ILE A 23 1.13 -1.21 -17.84
CA ILE A 23 0.72 -1.27 -19.25
C ILE A 23 -0.55 -2.13 -19.40
N VAL A 24 -0.54 -3.34 -18.84
CA VAL A 24 -1.70 -4.23 -18.87
C VAL A 24 -2.91 -3.57 -18.16
N GLY A 25 -2.68 -2.94 -17.02
CA GLY A 25 -3.73 -2.24 -16.27
C GLY A 25 -4.36 -1.11 -17.09
N ILE A 26 -3.56 -0.27 -17.74
CA ILE A 26 -4.05 0.82 -18.60
C ILE A 26 -4.86 0.24 -19.75
N PHE A 27 -4.36 -0.80 -20.43
CA PHE A 27 -5.07 -1.44 -21.54
C PHE A 27 -6.44 -1.98 -21.11
N LEU A 28 -6.50 -2.67 -19.96
CA LEU A 28 -7.75 -3.19 -19.42
C LEU A 28 -8.72 -2.06 -19.06
N VAL A 29 -8.24 -1.03 -18.32
CA VAL A 29 -9.09 0.09 -17.90
C VAL A 29 -9.66 0.84 -19.12
N LEU A 30 -8.85 1.10 -20.14
CA LEU A 30 -9.31 1.76 -21.35
C LEU A 30 -10.30 0.90 -22.15
N SER A 31 -10.04 -0.40 -22.28
CA SER A 31 -10.91 -1.35 -22.97
C SER A 31 -12.28 -1.46 -22.30
N PHE A 32 -12.30 -1.70 -20.99
CA PHE A 32 -13.54 -1.76 -20.22
C PHE A 32 -14.24 -0.41 -20.13
N GLY A 33 -13.48 0.68 -19.94
CA GLY A 33 -14.02 2.04 -19.90
C GLY A 33 -14.70 2.42 -21.21
N LYS A 34 -14.16 2.01 -22.34
CA LYS A 34 -14.80 2.20 -23.65
C LYS A 34 -16.04 1.32 -23.79
N TYR A 35 -15.97 0.05 -23.39
CA TYR A 35 -17.09 -0.89 -23.48
C TYR A 35 -18.30 -0.44 -22.65
N PHE A 36 -18.08 0.08 -21.44
CA PHE A 36 -19.14 0.57 -20.55
C PHE A 36 -19.47 2.06 -20.70
N ASN A 37 -18.87 2.76 -21.67
CA ASN A 37 -19.05 4.21 -21.87
C ASN A 37 -18.77 5.06 -20.62
N THR A 38 -17.82 4.65 -19.78
CA THR A 38 -17.47 5.34 -18.53
C THR A 38 -16.32 6.33 -18.68
N LEU A 39 -15.66 6.39 -19.85
CA LEU A 39 -14.53 7.29 -20.10
C LEU A 39 -14.89 8.76 -19.94
N ASN A 40 -16.14 9.14 -20.22
CA ASN A 40 -16.64 10.51 -20.06
C ASN A 40 -16.77 10.96 -18.59
N GLN A 41 -16.64 10.01 -17.64
CA GLN A 41 -16.68 10.30 -16.19
C GLN A 41 -15.29 10.66 -15.64
N ILE A 42 -14.24 10.58 -16.46
CA ILE A 42 -12.88 10.94 -16.04
C ILE A 42 -12.83 12.45 -15.82
N ARG A 43 -12.68 12.86 -14.56
CA ARG A 43 -12.51 14.26 -14.17
C ARG A 43 -11.07 14.51 -13.77
N ILE A 44 -10.51 15.62 -14.26
CA ILE A 44 -9.15 16.06 -13.94
C ILE A 44 -9.25 17.13 -12.83
N GLU A 45 -9.65 16.69 -11.64
CA GLU A 45 -9.75 17.55 -10.47
C GLU A 45 -8.69 17.16 -9.42
N LYS A 46 -8.24 18.12 -8.60
CA LYS A 46 -7.31 17.87 -7.46
C LYS A 46 -6.03 17.14 -7.86
N LEU A 47 -5.38 17.54 -8.97
CA LEU A 47 -4.16 16.87 -9.51
C LEU A 47 -3.06 16.64 -8.47
N THR A 48 -2.85 17.59 -7.56
CA THR A 48 -1.85 17.46 -6.49
C THR A 48 -2.12 16.26 -5.59
N LEU A 49 -3.39 16.02 -5.23
CA LEU A 49 -3.76 14.84 -4.43
C LEU A 49 -3.59 13.54 -5.21
N HIS A 50 -3.91 13.55 -6.51
CA HIS A 50 -3.65 12.39 -7.37
C HIS A 50 -2.16 12.09 -7.46
N PHE A 51 -1.32 13.13 -7.56
CA PHE A 51 0.12 12.98 -7.61
C PHE A 51 0.69 12.43 -6.31
N ILE A 52 0.29 12.99 -5.15
CA ILE A 52 0.69 12.49 -3.83
C ILE A 52 0.28 11.03 -3.66
N ARG A 53 -0.98 10.70 -3.99
CA ARG A 53 -1.50 9.34 -3.94
C ARG A 53 -0.66 8.38 -4.78
N ASN A 54 -0.36 8.76 -6.02
CA ASN A 54 0.36 7.89 -6.95
C ASN A 54 1.82 7.69 -6.53
N ILE A 55 2.51 8.74 -6.08
CA ILE A 55 3.89 8.63 -5.54
C ILE A 55 3.90 7.75 -4.30
N SER A 56 2.98 7.96 -3.35
CA SER A 56 2.90 7.13 -2.15
C SER A 56 2.62 5.68 -2.49
N HIS A 57 1.71 5.42 -3.42
CA HIS A 57 1.40 4.07 -3.88
C HIS A 57 2.59 3.41 -4.59
N PHE A 58 3.27 4.14 -5.46
CA PHE A 58 4.46 3.67 -6.15
C PHE A 58 5.58 3.33 -5.17
N GLY A 59 5.85 4.20 -4.18
CA GLY A 59 6.83 3.94 -3.12
C GLY A 59 6.47 2.69 -2.31
N GLY A 60 5.21 2.58 -1.88
CA GLY A 60 4.72 1.40 -1.15
C GLY A 60 4.87 0.10 -1.93
N GLN A 61 4.60 0.12 -3.23
CA GLN A 61 4.78 -1.06 -4.09
C GLN A 61 6.25 -1.43 -4.26
N ASN A 62 7.16 -0.46 -4.43
CA ASN A 62 8.59 -0.73 -4.50
C ASN A 62 9.09 -1.39 -3.21
N PHE A 63 8.73 -0.86 -2.04
CA PHE A 63 9.06 -1.47 -0.75
C PHE A 63 8.48 -2.87 -0.61
N TRP A 64 7.26 -3.09 -1.09
CA TRP A 64 6.60 -4.39 -1.06
C TRP A 64 7.32 -5.42 -1.93
N PHE A 65 7.66 -5.08 -3.17
CA PHE A 65 8.40 -5.97 -4.07
C PHE A 65 9.81 -6.24 -3.57
N TYR A 66 10.49 -5.25 -3.02
CA TYR A 66 11.80 -5.43 -2.42
C TYR A 66 11.74 -6.36 -1.20
N ALA A 67 10.77 -6.16 -0.32
CA ALA A 67 10.63 -6.97 0.88
C ALA A 67 10.21 -8.42 0.56
N ILE A 68 9.29 -8.64 -0.40
CA ILE A 68 8.79 -9.98 -0.74
C ILE A 68 9.89 -10.92 -1.24
N ALA A 69 10.92 -10.37 -1.86
CA ALA A 69 12.06 -11.17 -2.33
C ALA A 69 12.94 -11.68 -1.18
N LEU A 70 12.99 -10.97 -0.06
CA LEU A 70 14.04 -11.10 0.95
C LEU A 70 13.54 -11.57 2.32
N ILE A 71 12.26 -11.35 2.65
CA ILE A 71 11.69 -11.80 3.94
C ILE A 71 10.60 -12.87 3.76
N PRO A 72 10.29 -13.65 4.81
CA PRO A 72 9.18 -14.60 4.78
C PRO A 72 7.84 -13.92 4.53
N PHE A 73 6.93 -14.59 3.81
CA PHE A 73 5.59 -14.07 3.53
C PHE A 73 4.82 -13.68 4.80
N SER A 74 4.95 -14.46 5.89
CA SER A 74 4.31 -14.16 7.15
C SER A 74 4.71 -12.79 7.71
N GLN A 75 6.00 -12.45 7.63
CA GLN A 75 6.50 -11.15 8.07
C GLN A 75 6.03 -10.03 7.12
N LEU A 76 6.13 -10.23 5.81
CA LEU A 76 5.66 -9.24 4.84
C LEU A 76 4.19 -8.90 5.06
N PHE A 77 3.33 -9.93 5.16
CA PHE A 77 1.90 -9.71 5.39
C PHE A 77 1.60 -9.08 6.75
N ALA A 78 2.39 -9.40 7.79
CA ALA A 78 2.24 -8.72 9.06
C ALA A 78 2.50 -7.20 8.92
N PHE A 79 3.54 -6.80 8.19
CA PHE A 79 3.77 -5.38 7.89
C PHE A 79 2.66 -4.77 7.03
N GLU A 80 2.23 -5.45 5.98
CA GLU A 80 1.15 -4.97 5.11
C GLU A 80 -0.15 -4.77 5.89
N PHE A 81 -0.54 -5.73 6.73
CA PHE A 81 -1.73 -5.63 7.59
C PHE A 81 -1.60 -4.61 8.73
N SER A 82 -0.42 -4.04 8.97
CA SER A 82 -0.28 -2.88 9.85
C SER A 82 -0.78 -1.57 9.23
N THR A 83 -1.05 -1.53 7.92
CA THR A 83 -1.56 -0.35 7.22
C THR A 83 -2.80 0.27 7.91
N PRO A 84 -3.83 -0.48 8.33
CA PRO A 84 -4.97 0.08 9.05
C PRO A 84 -4.59 0.80 10.35
N LEU A 85 -3.53 0.36 11.04
CA LEU A 85 -3.06 1.01 12.26
C LEU A 85 -2.56 2.42 11.96
N PHE A 86 -1.73 2.56 10.91
CA PHE A 86 -1.26 3.87 10.46
C PHE A 86 -2.42 4.76 10.00
N ILE A 87 -3.44 4.19 9.32
CA ILE A 87 -4.64 4.94 8.93
C ILE A 87 -5.37 5.47 10.17
N VAL A 88 -5.55 4.66 11.21
CA VAL A 88 -6.22 5.08 12.46
C VAL A 88 -5.53 6.27 13.10
N PHE A 89 -4.19 6.30 13.10
CA PHE A 89 -3.42 7.42 13.66
C PHE A 89 -3.38 8.65 12.75
N LEU A 90 -3.34 8.46 11.44
CA LEU A 90 -3.23 9.55 10.48
C LEU A 90 -4.59 10.17 10.11
N ALA A 91 -5.69 9.40 10.18
CA ALA A 91 -7.02 9.87 9.82
C ALA A 91 -7.50 11.10 10.64
N PRO A 92 -7.27 11.21 11.95
CA PRO A 92 -7.62 12.41 12.70
C PRO A 92 -6.92 13.66 12.18
N ILE A 93 -5.64 13.53 11.82
CA ILE A 93 -4.79 14.65 11.39
C ILE A 93 -5.20 15.14 10.00
N PHE A 94 -5.40 14.22 9.06
CA PHE A 94 -5.62 14.57 7.64
C PHE A 94 -7.10 14.61 7.23
N LEU A 95 -7.94 13.82 7.91
CA LEU A 95 -9.36 13.70 7.58
C LEU A 95 -10.27 14.38 8.59
N GLY A 96 -9.73 14.85 9.74
CA GLY A 96 -10.52 15.42 10.83
C GLY A 96 -11.47 14.41 11.49
N GLU A 97 -11.18 13.10 11.38
CA GLU A 97 -12.00 12.06 11.99
C GLU A 97 -11.68 11.91 13.49
N LEU A 98 -12.70 11.65 14.28
CA LEU A 98 -12.49 11.41 15.71
C LEU A 98 -11.89 10.01 15.92
N LEU A 99 -10.87 9.95 16.78
CA LEU A 99 -10.36 8.71 17.35
C LEU A 99 -11.36 8.19 18.36
N THR A 100 -12.10 7.14 17.99
CA THR A 100 -13.00 6.49 18.95
C THR A 100 -12.27 5.41 19.74
N LYS A 101 -12.76 5.09 20.94
CA LYS A 101 -12.15 4.05 21.80
C LYS A 101 -12.16 2.68 21.11
N GLU A 102 -13.21 2.40 20.32
CA GLU A 102 -13.34 1.16 19.55
C GLU A 102 -12.23 1.04 18.49
N LYS A 103 -11.96 2.13 17.75
CA LYS A 103 -10.87 2.16 16.75
C LYS A 103 -9.52 1.94 17.41
N LEU A 104 -9.28 2.56 18.56
CA LEU A 104 -8.03 2.42 19.29
C LEU A 104 -7.85 1.00 19.84
N PHE A 105 -8.91 0.40 20.37
CA PHE A 105 -8.90 -0.97 20.90
C PHE A 105 -8.66 -1.99 19.77
N ALA A 106 -9.34 -1.85 18.62
CA ALA A 106 -9.13 -2.69 17.45
C ALA A 106 -7.68 -2.56 16.92
N ALA A 107 -7.14 -1.34 16.91
CA ALA A 107 -5.76 -1.09 16.51
C ALA A 107 -4.77 -1.78 17.47
N ALA A 108 -4.99 -1.71 18.79
CA ALA A 108 -4.14 -2.36 19.77
C ALA A 108 -4.12 -3.89 19.61
N ILE A 109 -5.29 -4.51 19.41
CA ILE A 109 -5.38 -5.96 19.15
C ILE A 109 -4.64 -6.32 17.86
N GLY A 110 -4.86 -5.56 16.78
CA GLY A 110 -4.16 -5.74 15.51
C GLY A 110 -2.64 -5.63 15.66
N PHE A 111 -2.16 -4.66 16.43
CA PHE A 111 -0.73 -4.47 16.68
C PHE A 111 -0.10 -5.65 17.43
N ILE A 112 -0.79 -6.16 18.47
CA ILE A 112 -0.34 -7.37 19.18
C ILE A 112 -0.27 -8.55 18.22
N GLY A 113 -1.30 -8.75 17.38
CA GLY A 113 -1.29 -9.81 16.36
C GLY A 113 -0.11 -9.71 15.39
N ILE A 114 0.24 -8.51 14.94
CA ILE A 114 1.37 -8.25 14.06
C ILE A 114 2.69 -8.63 14.73
N ILE A 115 2.91 -8.22 15.99
CA ILE A 115 4.13 -8.56 16.75
C ILE A 115 4.28 -10.08 16.88
N LEU A 116 3.20 -10.79 17.21
CA LEU A 116 3.20 -12.24 17.37
C LEU A 116 3.56 -12.99 16.07
N VAL A 117 3.08 -12.47 14.93
CA VAL A 117 3.31 -13.09 13.60
C VAL A 117 4.66 -12.68 13.02
N ALA A 118 5.00 -11.40 13.08
CA ALA A 118 6.23 -10.86 12.50
C ALA A 118 7.47 -11.43 13.17
N ARG A 119 7.40 -11.70 14.49
CA ARG A 119 8.54 -12.16 15.30
C ARG A 119 9.83 -11.44 14.90
N PRO A 120 9.87 -10.09 14.96
CA PRO A 120 11.02 -9.34 14.47
C PRO A 120 12.26 -9.77 15.27
N ASP A 121 13.26 -10.28 14.56
CA ASP A 121 14.57 -10.49 15.16
C ASP A 121 15.25 -9.11 15.27
N LEU A 122 15.21 -8.55 16.46
CA LEU A 122 15.75 -7.22 16.74
C LEU A 122 17.27 -7.13 16.65
N ASN A 123 17.95 -8.29 16.54
CA ASN A 123 19.41 -8.35 16.42
C ASN A 123 19.89 -8.04 15.00
N VAL A 124 19.00 -8.03 14.01
CA VAL A 124 19.35 -7.77 12.60
C VAL A 124 18.51 -6.63 12.07
N VAL A 125 18.98 -5.40 12.28
CA VAL A 125 18.42 -4.24 11.56
C VAL A 125 18.96 -4.30 10.13
N SER A 126 18.17 -4.85 9.23
CA SER A 126 18.50 -4.85 7.79
C SER A 126 17.69 -3.77 7.06
N TRP A 127 18.23 -3.24 5.95
CA TRP A 127 17.51 -2.30 5.08
C TRP A 127 16.15 -2.85 4.60
N VAL A 128 16.02 -4.18 4.56
CA VAL A 128 14.77 -4.86 4.21
C VAL A 128 13.69 -4.64 5.26
N LEU A 129 14.04 -4.68 6.54
CA LEU A 129 13.09 -4.37 7.63
C LEU A 129 12.67 -2.91 7.61
N VAL A 130 13.59 -2.00 7.28
CA VAL A 130 13.26 -0.58 7.10
C VAL A 130 12.26 -0.41 5.95
N ALA A 131 12.51 -1.05 4.80
CA ALA A 131 11.60 -1.02 3.66
C ALA A 131 10.23 -1.62 4.01
N ALA A 132 10.20 -2.77 4.72
CA ALA A 132 8.98 -3.41 5.17
C ALA A 132 8.17 -2.52 6.15
N PHE A 133 8.85 -1.73 6.98
CA PHE A 133 8.20 -0.78 7.89
C PHE A 133 7.66 0.47 7.16
N LEU A 134 8.34 0.95 6.11
CA LEU A 134 7.91 2.10 5.32
C LEU A 134 6.70 1.77 4.42
N LEU A 135 6.56 0.50 4.01
CA LEU A 135 5.48 0.01 3.16
C LEU A 135 4.08 0.38 3.68
N PRO A 136 3.68 0.05 4.92
CA PRO A 136 2.34 0.35 5.42
C PRO A 136 2.09 1.86 5.58
N ILE A 137 3.13 2.65 5.83
CA ILE A 137 3.04 4.12 5.89
C ILE A 137 2.68 4.66 4.51
N CYS A 138 3.34 4.20 3.46
CA CYS A 138 3.05 4.60 2.08
C CYS A 138 1.64 4.19 1.65
N PHE A 139 1.19 2.99 2.02
CA PHE A 139 -0.17 2.56 1.72
C PHE A 139 -1.23 3.31 2.53
N ALA A 140 -0.95 3.64 3.79
CA ALA A 140 -1.82 4.49 4.60
C ALA A 140 -1.96 5.90 4.01
N ALA A 141 -0.85 6.51 3.57
CA ALA A 141 -0.87 7.79 2.87
C ALA A 141 -1.69 7.72 1.58
N THR A 142 -1.55 6.63 0.81
CA THR A 142 -2.36 6.36 -0.39
C THR A 142 -3.86 6.29 -0.07
N ALA A 143 -4.23 5.57 0.99
CA ALA A 143 -5.62 5.41 1.42
C ALA A 143 -6.23 6.75 1.86
N ILE A 144 -5.48 7.54 2.62
CA ILE A 144 -5.91 8.87 3.07
C ILE A 144 -6.08 9.82 1.89
N ALA A 145 -5.11 9.88 0.97
CA ALA A 145 -5.20 10.70 -0.22
C ALA A 145 -6.40 10.28 -1.09
N THR A 146 -6.66 8.98 -1.22
CA THR A 146 -7.84 8.46 -1.93
C THR A 146 -9.14 8.92 -1.26
N LYS A 147 -9.21 8.85 0.07
CA LYS A 147 -10.38 9.31 0.82
C LYS A 147 -10.61 10.82 0.70
N LEU A 148 -9.53 11.63 0.66
CA LEU A 148 -9.62 13.06 0.38
C LEU A 148 -10.09 13.37 -1.04
N LEU A 149 -9.71 12.54 -2.02
CA LEU A 149 -10.16 12.67 -3.41
C LEU A 149 -11.65 12.35 -3.58
N THR A 150 -12.17 11.38 -2.82
CA THR A 150 -13.57 10.95 -2.88
C THR A 150 -14.51 11.78 -1.99
N ARG A 151 -13.98 12.67 -1.15
CA ARG A 151 -14.77 13.69 -0.46
C ARG A 151 -15.10 14.81 -1.43
N THR A 152 -16.29 14.79 -1.96
CA THR A 152 -16.93 15.86 -2.72
C THR A 152 -17.77 16.73 -1.81
#